data_5723e7892664bff397c2379a17ebffab
#
_entry.id   5723e7892664bff397c2379a17ebffab
#
_cell.length_a   1.000
_cell.length_b   1.000
_cell.length_c   1.000
_cell.angle_alpha   90.00
_cell.angle_beta   90.00
_cell.angle_gamma   90.00
#
_symmetry.space_group_name_H-M   'P 1'
#
loop_
_entity.id
_entity.type
_entity.pdbx_description
1 polymer ?
#
loop_
_entity_poly.entity_id
_entity_poly.type
_entity_poly.pdbx_seq_one_letter_code
_entity_poly.pdbx_strand_id
1 'polypeptide(L)'
;RIKQAKAMGLNAISFYLFWNQVEKKEGQYDFTGMNDVRTVLQLCEKNGMWAILRPGPYCCAEVEYGGIPWWTAKYPDVKIRTNDPKYVEWSRKYIEQVYKQVGDLQVSKGGPLVMVQIENEYYNARPANNDYMDSLHQIFKDVGFDCQLFTCDPFPERQGGVMDGVLVGQNGLKGAASQALLDDLGDYPVYVPEVYTGWFTGWGQPIATRNSTTQSIVSWVNGLLDNGNSFCLYVFFGGTSYGFYTGCNEYLPFENSYDYTAPIDEAGRTTEKYRALRTLLTARENRKLPEPPPEPSLIELPPIKFTEQEPLLATLPATPTKTADHTVSMEDLDQAYGFVDYRKEFPNGLKGTLELKQAQDYAVVMVNGKIVGEAFRGLGPDSNKVAVDQSGPATLDILVHNLGRISVITNAASQDRARKGLLGGATLDGQDLAGWEMYSLPYELGPDNFKAAAAPSPGPAFFHATFTVNKLGGCYLDLSNWSFGAVWVNGHNLGRFWDRGAQRSLWLPQQWLKQGQNDIVVLDLHGAPKDPEISGVKNMVTAAPVPFPVAGLDRPTFTGGARGARGARGGFGSGGFGSARRGAPAPASGTN
;
A
#
# COMPACT_ATOMS: atom_id res chain seq x y z
N ARG A 1 14.60 -0.93 15.48
CA ARG A 1 13.52 -1.95 15.50
C ARG A 1 14.08 -3.34 15.80
N ILE A 2 15.18 -3.77 15.17
CA ILE A 2 15.79 -5.10 15.41
C ILE A 2 16.10 -5.32 16.90
N LYS A 3 16.71 -4.33 17.60
CA LYS A 3 16.96 -4.43 19.05
C LYS A 3 15.67 -4.49 19.88
N GLN A 4 14.61 -3.80 19.46
CA GLN A 4 13.31 -3.86 20.12
C GLN A 4 12.68 -5.25 19.94
N ALA A 5 12.75 -5.85 18.73
CA ALA A 5 12.28 -7.21 18.47
C ALA A 5 13.03 -8.25 19.33
N LYS A 6 14.36 -8.16 19.37
CA LYS A 6 15.18 -9.01 20.25
C LYS A 6 14.82 -8.87 21.72
N ALA A 7 14.63 -7.64 22.17
CA ALA A 7 14.23 -7.35 23.55
C ALA A 7 12.81 -7.83 23.87
N MET A 8 11.91 -7.93 22.91
CA MET A 8 10.61 -8.58 23.08
C MET A 8 10.73 -10.10 23.29
N GLY A 9 11.78 -10.74 22.79
CA GLY A 9 11.98 -12.20 22.82
C GLY A 9 11.86 -12.85 21.43
N LEU A 10 11.70 -12.07 20.37
CA LEU A 10 11.70 -12.58 19.00
C LEU A 10 13.11 -12.99 18.57
N ASN A 11 13.21 -13.98 17.69
CA ASN A 11 14.46 -14.55 17.21
C ASN A 11 14.73 -14.29 15.72
N ALA A 12 13.74 -13.82 14.98
CA ALA A 12 13.84 -13.52 13.56
C ALA A 12 13.16 -12.20 13.20
N ILE A 13 13.61 -11.60 12.11
CA ILE A 13 12.98 -10.43 11.47
C ILE A 13 12.51 -10.84 10.08
N SER A 14 11.22 -10.72 9.82
CA SER A 14 10.64 -10.84 8.48
C SER A 14 10.42 -9.44 7.89
N PHE A 15 10.82 -9.24 6.64
CA PHE A 15 10.67 -7.95 5.97
C PHE A 15 10.53 -8.12 4.46
N TYR A 16 9.86 -7.12 3.85
CA TYR A 16 9.69 -7.05 2.40
C TYR A 16 10.88 -6.37 1.72
N LEU A 17 11.06 -6.71 0.45
CA LEU A 17 11.78 -5.92 -0.54
C LEU A 17 10.84 -5.73 -1.73
N PHE A 18 10.39 -4.50 -1.97
CA PHE A 18 9.42 -4.22 -3.01
C PHE A 18 10.08 -3.99 -4.36
N TRP A 19 9.70 -4.79 -5.34
CA TRP A 19 10.25 -4.71 -6.69
C TRP A 19 10.06 -3.31 -7.32
N ASN A 20 8.88 -2.68 -7.17
CA ASN A 20 8.59 -1.34 -7.70
C ASN A 20 9.46 -0.21 -7.10
N GLN A 21 10.04 -0.43 -5.92
CA GLN A 21 10.97 0.54 -5.31
C GLN A 21 12.41 0.31 -5.76
N VAL A 22 12.77 -0.94 -6.00
CA VAL A 22 14.09 -1.33 -6.48
C VAL A 22 14.26 -1.03 -7.97
N GLU A 23 13.22 -1.27 -8.79
CA GLU A 23 13.25 -1.09 -10.24
C GLU A 23 12.21 -0.04 -10.68
N LYS A 24 12.47 1.22 -10.34
CA LYS A 24 11.60 2.35 -10.71
C LYS A 24 11.51 2.59 -12.22
N LYS A 25 12.53 2.21 -12.96
CA LYS A 25 12.59 2.21 -14.43
C LYS A 25 13.03 0.84 -14.91
N GLU A 26 12.39 0.35 -15.97
CA GLU A 26 12.68 -0.98 -16.53
C GLU A 26 14.18 -1.18 -16.78
N GLY A 27 14.76 -2.23 -16.20
CA GLY A 27 16.17 -2.59 -16.29
C GLY A 27 17.13 -1.79 -15.41
N GLN A 28 16.65 -0.83 -14.60
CA GLN A 28 17.47 -0.02 -13.71
C GLN A 28 17.18 -0.35 -12.25
N TYR A 29 18.13 -0.98 -11.58
CA TYR A 29 17.99 -1.46 -10.20
C TYR A 29 18.75 -0.57 -9.22
N ASP A 30 18.07 -0.16 -8.14
CA ASP A 30 18.64 0.63 -7.05
C ASP A 30 18.41 -0.08 -5.71
N PHE A 31 19.50 -0.59 -5.12
CA PHE A 31 19.54 -1.22 -3.80
C PHE A 31 20.16 -0.31 -2.75
N THR A 32 20.07 0.99 -2.92
CA THR A 32 20.61 1.98 -1.97
C THR A 32 19.53 2.57 -1.06
N GLY A 33 19.92 3.28 -0.01
CA GLY A 33 19.00 3.98 0.89
C GLY A 33 17.99 3.05 1.55
N MET A 34 16.70 3.27 1.33
CA MET A 34 15.63 2.44 1.91
C MET A 34 15.52 1.04 1.28
N ASN A 35 16.17 0.82 0.12
CA ASN A 35 16.18 -0.47 -0.57
C ASN A 35 17.43 -1.32 -0.22
N ASP A 36 18.28 -0.86 0.72
CA ASP A 36 19.51 -1.55 1.10
C ASP A 36 19.22 -2.80 1.95
N VAL A 37 18.76 -3.84 1.27
CA VAL A 37 18.44 -5.14 1.85
C VAL A 37 19.67 -5.81 2.50
N ARG A 38 20.86 -5.60 1.94
CA ARG A 38 22.10 -6.17 2.46
C ARG A 38 22.43 -5.65 3.86
N THR A 39 22.34 -4.33 4.04
CA THR A 39 22.53 -3.69 5.38
C THR A 39 21.53 -4.21 6.40
N VAL A 40 20.26 -4.44 6.02
CA VAL A 40 19.25 -5.02 6.92
C VAL A 40 19.67 -6.41 7.39
N LEU A 41 20.11 -7.28 6.48
CA LEU A 41 20.60 -8.62 6.84
C LEU A 41 21.82 -8.56 7.77
N GLN A 42 22.83 -7.74 7.46
CA GLN A 42 24.01 -7.56 8.31
C GLN A 42 23.66 -7.02 9.70
N LEU A 43 22.64 -6.13 9.79
CA LEU A 43 22.13 -5.65 11.07
C LEU A 43 21.41 -6.76 11.86
N CYS A 44 20.69 -7.66 11.21
CA CYS A 44 20.13 -8.85 11.85
C CYS A 44 21.25 -9.73 12.43
N GLU A 45 22.25 -10.09 11.62
CA GLU A 45 23.41 -10.88 12.02
C GLU A 45 24.13 -10.24 13.23
N LYS A 46 24.49 -8.96 13.12
CA LYS A 46 25.16 -8.19 14.20
C LYS A 46 24.41 -8.22 15.52
N ASN A 47 23.07 -8.31 15.46
CA ASN A 47 22.22 -8.39 16.65
C ASN A 47 21.87 -9.84 17.05
N GLY A 48 22.39 -10.86 16.36
CA GLY A 48 22.10 -12.27 16.63
C GLY A 48 20.63 -12.59 16.39
N MET A 49 20.06 -12.07 15.30
CA MET A 49 18.69 -12.31 14.82
C MET A 49 18.76 -13.02 13.46
N TRP A 50 17.89 -13.97 13.25
CA TRP A 50 17.67 -14.54 11.92
C TRP A 50 16.89 -13.56 11.04
N ALA A 51 16.94 -13.75 9.73
CA ALA A 51 16.24 -12.94 8.76
C ALA A 51 15.39 -13.79 7.82
N ILE A 52 14.21 -13.30 7.51
CA ILE A 52 13.26 -13.88 6.56
C ILE A 52 12.97 -12.82 5.51
N LEU A 53 13.31 -13.07 4.25
CA LEU A 53 13.12 -12.11 3.17
C LEU A 53 11.85 -12.44 2.38
N ARG A 54 11.05 -11.40 2.10
CA ARG A 54 9.84 -11.48 1.28
C ARG A 54 9.99 -10.58 0.04
N PRO A 55 10.67 -11.06 -1.02
CA PRO A 55 10.98 -10.22 -2.19
C PRO A 55 9.86 -10.18 -3.24
N GLY A 56 8.85 -11.01 -3.12
CA GLY A 56 7.80 -11.12 -4.15
C GLY A 56 8.10 -12.18 -5.23
N PRO A 57 7.84 -11.87 -6.52
CA PRO A 57 7.67 -10.60 -7.22
C PRO A 57 6.43 -9.77 -6.85
N TYR A 58 5.36 -10.36 -6.38
CA TYR A 58 4.19 -9.70 -5.83
C TYR A 58 4.17 -9.83 -4.31
N CYS A 59 3.90 -8.74 -3.59
CA CYS A 59 3.94 -8.66 -2.13
C CYS A 59 2.59 -8.29 -1.49
N CYS A 60 1.65 -7.68 -2.19
CA CYS A 60 0.46 -7.03 -1.64
C CYS A 60 0.82 -5.85 -0.72
N ALA A 61 0.84 -6.07 0.59
CA ALA A 61 1.32 -5.17 1.64
C ALA A 61 0.76 -3.73 1.59
N GLU A 62 -0.41 -3.53 0.97
CA GLU A 62 -1.10 -2.24 0.76
C GLU A 62 -0.22 -1.18 0.06
N VAL A 63 0.90 -1.61 -0.53
CA VAL A 63 1.74 -0.74 -1.36
C VAL A 63 1.22 -0.66 -2.79
N GLU A 64 1.65 0.36 -3.47
CA GLU A 64 1.28 0.65 -4.85
C GLU A 64 1.57 -0.54 -5.76
N TYR A 65 0.54 -0.99 -6.50
CA TYR A 65 0.54 -2.14 -7.41
C TYR A 65 1.01 -3.47 -6.78
N GLY A 66 0.82 -3.62 -5.45
CA GLY A 66 1.25 -4.79 -4.71
C GLY A 66 2.76 -5.04 -4.76
N GLY A 67 3.55 -4.01 -5.01
CA GLY A 67 5.01 -4.06 -5.16
C GLY A 67 5.50 -4.37 -6.56
N ILE A 68 4.62 -4.64 -7.54
CA ILE A 68 5.01 -4.81 -8.95
C ILE A 68 5.34 -3.43 -9.56
N PRO A 69 6.38 -3.29 -10.39
CA PRO A 69 6.72 -2.01 -11.00
C PRO A 69 5.60 -1.44 -11.90
N TRP A 70 5.33 -0.16 -11.74
CA TRP A 70 4.32 0.57 -12.51
C TRP A 70 4.52 0.46 -14.04
N TRP A 71 5.77 0.39 -14.51
CA TRP A 71 6.11 0.32 -15.92
C TRP A 71 5.60 -0.97 -16.59
N THR A 72 5.29 -2.02 -15.81
CA THR A 72 4.66 -3.24 -16.36
C THR A 72 3.27 -2.95 -16.93
N ALA A 73 2.56 -1.93 -16.42
CA ALA A 73 1.26 -1.51 -16.94
C ALA A 73 1.33 -0.79 -18.30
N LYS A 74 2.53 -0.48 -18.81
CA LYS A 74 2.72 -0.06 -20.22
C LYS A 74 2.43 -1.18 -21.21
N TYR A 75 2.41 -2.43 -20.76
CA TYR A 75 2.28 -3.62 -21.57
C TYR A 75 0.96 -4.34 -21.26
N PRO A 76 -0.20 -3.84 -21.74
CA PRO A 76 -1.51 -4.35 -21.36
C PRO A 76 -1.76 -5.81 -21.79
N ASP A 77 -1.02 -6.29 -22.79
CA ASP A 77 -1.13 -7.68 -23.27
C ASP A 77 -0.41 -8.68 -22.34
N VAL A 78 0.55 -8.22 -21.53
CA VAL A 78 1.29 -9.05 -20.55
C VAL A 78 0.42 -9.29 -19.32
N LYS A 79 0.22 -10.55 -18.97
CA LYS A 79 -0.61 -10.93 -17.80
C LYS A 79 0.28 -11.16 -16.59
N ILE A 80 0.24 -10.20 -15.64
CA ILE A 80 0.99 -10.30 -14.37
C ILE A 80 0.39 -11.37 -13.46
N ARG A 81 1.21 -11.93 -12.56
CA ARG A 81 0.87 -13.04 -11.66
C ARG A 81 0.33 -14.27 -12.42
N THR A 82 0.85 -14.50 -13.61
CA THR A 82 0.57 -15.68 -14.43
C THR A 82 1.84 -16.22 -15.06
N ASN A 83 1.76 -17.40 -15.71
CA ASN A 83 2.88 -17.95 -16.46
C ASN A 83 3.07 -17.28 -17.85
N ASP A 84 2.77 -15.98 -17.95
CA ASP A 84 3.11 -15.17 -19.13
C ASP A 84 4.63 -15.12 -19.28
N PRO A 85 5.20 -15.54 -20.43
CA PRO A 85 6.64 -15.65 -20.61
C PRO A 85 7.39 -14.35 -20.33
N LYS A 86 6.80 -13.20 -20.65
CA LYS A 86 7.42 -11.89 -20.43
C LYS A 86 7.41 -11.51 -18.93
N TYR A 87 6.31 -11.79 -18.23
CA TYR A 87 6.23 -11.55 -16.80
C TYR A 87 7.18 -12.47 -16.01
N VAL A 88 7.28 -13.74 -16.41
CA VAL A 88 8.23 -14.70 -15.82
C VAL A 88 9.68 -14.26 -16.08
N GLU A 89 10.00 -13.77 -17.30
CA GLU A 89 11.33 -13.23 -17.62
C GLU A 89 11.68 -12.00 -16.76
N TRP A 90 10.76 -11.06 -16.59
CA TRP A 90 10.97 -9.89 -15.73
C TRP A 90 11.18 -10.31 -14.27
N SER A 91 10.36 -11.24 -13.78
CA SER A 91 10.50 -11.80 -12.43
C SER A 91 11.87 -12.45 -12.22
N ARG A 92 12.36 -13.23 -13.21
CA ARG A 92 13.70 -13.84 -13.17
C ARG A 92 14.78 -12.77 -13.05
N LYS A 93 14.77 -11.75 -13.91
CA LYS A 93 15.76 -10.66 -13.88
C LYS A 93 15.79 -9.96 -12.52
N TYR A 94 14.63 -9.67 -11.96
CA TYR A 94 14.52 -9.06 -10.65
C TYR A 94 15.10 -9.96 -9.54
N ILE A 95 14.70 -11.23 -9.47
CA ILE A 95 15.16 -12.18 -8.45
C ILE A 95 16.68 -12.43 -8.56
N GLU A 96 17.24 -12.43 -9.77
CA GLU A 96 18.69 -12.48 -10.00
C GLU A 96 19.42 -11.28 -9.37
N GLN A 97 18.85 -10.07 -9.49
CA GLN A 97 19.43 -8.88 -8.87
C GLN A 97 19.31 -8.94 -7.34
N VAL A 98 18.18 -9.39 -6.81
CA VAL A 98 18.02 -9.63 -5.36
C VAL A 98 19.06 -10.61 -4.86
N TYR A 99 19.22 -11.75 -5.54
CA TYR A 99 20.20 -12.77 -5.15
C TYR A 99 21.63 -12.22 -5.11
N LYS A 100 22.03 -11.38 -6.05
CA LYS A 100 23.35 -10.72 -6.05
C LYS A 100 23.60 -9.91 -4.77
N GLN A 101 22.54 -9.38 -4.13
CA GLN A 101 22.65 -8.61 -2.89
C GLN A 101 22.74 -9.50 -1.64
N VAL A 102 22.09 -10.67 -1.66
CA VAL A 102 21.83 -11.44 -0.43
C VAL A 102 22.31 -12.89 -0.48
N GLY A 103 22.71 -13.39 -1.64
CA GLY A 103 22.99 -14.81 -1.86
C GLY A 103 24.18 -15.36 -1.04
N ASP A 104 25.13 -14.53 -0.66
CA ASP A 104 26.26 -14.86 0.23
C ASP A 104 25.89 -14.77 1.73
N LEU A 105 24.71 -14.24 2.07
CA LEU A 105 24.22 -14.08 3.44
C LEU A 105 23.21 -15.16 3.84
N GLN A 106 23.06 -16.22 3.06
CA GLN A 106 22.23 -17.37 3.39
C GLN A 106 22.81 -18.18 4.55
N VAL A 107 21.96 -18.86 5.30
CA VAL A 107 22.36 -19.65 6.46
C VAL A 107 23.35 -20.77 6.10
N SER A 108 23.22 -21.36 4.93
CA SER A 108 24.16 -22.37 4.38
C SER A 108 25.58 -21.84 4.21
N LYS A 109 25.74 -20.52 4.09
CA LYS A 109 27.02 -19.80 3.97
C LYS A 109 27.43 -19.09 5.25
N GLY A 110 26.72 -19.35 6.35
CA GLY A 110 26.97 -18.76 7.67
C GLY A 110 26.30 -17.41 7.93
N GLY A 111 25.48 -16.91 7.00
CA GLY A 111 24.74 -15.66 7.15
C GLY A 111 23.41 -15.79 7.91
N PRO A 112 22.69 -14.70 8.12
CA PRO A 112 21.46 -14.68 8.91
C PRO A 112 20.20 -15.07 8.14
N LEU A 113 20.22 -15.13 6.78
CA LEU A 113 19.06 -15.39 5.95
C LEU A 113 18.67 -16.87 5.99
N VAL A 114 17.59 -17.17 6.70
CA VAL A 114 17.11 -18.55 6.92
C VAL A 114 15.98 -18.95 6.01
N MET A 115 15.16 -18.00 5.56
CA MET A 115 13.97 -18.28 4.74
C MET A 115 13.75 -17.19 3.72
N VAL A 116 13.21 -17.58 2.55
CA VAL A 116 12.79 -16.64 1.49
C VAL A 116 11.39 -17.01 1.00
N GLN A 117 10.49 -16.03 0.94
CA GLN A 117 9.13 -16.22 0.43
C GLN A 117 9.09 -16.12 -1.09
N ILE A 118 8.31 -17.02 -1.70
CA ILE A 118 7.94 -16.97 -3.10
C ILE A 118 6.53 -16.41 -3.20
N GLU A 119 6.32 -15.33 -3.95
CA GLU A 119 5.02 -14.70 -4.19
C GLU A 119 4.33 -14.24 -2.88
N ASN A 120 3.05 -13.95 -2.91
CA ASN A 120 2.26 -13.64 -1.70
C ASN A 120 0.79 -13.99 -1.90
N GLU A 121 0.26 -14.85 -1.02
CA GLU A 121 -1.17 -15.20 -0.98
C GLU A 121 -1.72 -15.56 -2.37
N TYR A 122 -1.01 -16.39 -3.11
CA TYR A 122 -1.38 -16.76 -4.48
C TYR A 122 -2.70 -17.53 -4.55
N TYR A 123 -3.13 -18.12 -3.44
CA TYR A 123 -4.45 -18.75 -3.31
C TYR A 123 -5.61 -17.79 -3.65
N ASN A 124 -5.40 -16.48 -3.59
CA ASN A 124 -6.38 -15.46 -3.99
C ASN A 124 -6.43 -15.20 -5.51
N ALA A 125 -5.44 -15.64 -6.29
CA ALA A 125 -5.42 -15.44 -7.74
C ALA A 125 -6.54 -16.24 -8.45
N ARG A 126 -7.17 -15.63 -9.47
CA ARG A 126 -8.26 -16.27 -10.22
C ARG A 126 -8.08 -16.03 -11.72
N PRO A 127 -7.91 -17.09 -12.52
CA PRO A 127 -7.65 -18.47 -12.07
C PRO A 127 -6.26 -18.62 -11.46
N ALA A 128 -6.09 -19.48 -10.46
CA ALA A 128 -4.79 -19.90 -10.00
C ALA A 128 -4.10 -20.78 -11.06
N ASN A 129 -2.79 -20.67 -11.18
CA ASN A 129 -1.99 -21.39 -12.15
C ASN A 129 -0.74 -21.96 -11.51
N ASN A 130 -0.68 -23.28 -11.34
CA ASN A 130 0.47 -23.97 -10.75
C ASN A 130 1.74 -23.75 -11.58
N ASP A 131 1.67 -23.74 -12.92
CA ASP A 131 2.83 -23.57 -13.79
C ASP A 131 3.56 -22.23 -13.51
N TYR A 132 2.81 -21.19 -13.09
CA TYR A 132 3.41 -19.92 -12.69
C TYR A 132 4.22 -20.07 -11.40
N MET A 133 3.65 -20.70 -10.39
CA MET A 133 4.33 -20.91 -9.11
C MET A 133 5.54 -21.86 -9.26
N ASP A 134 5.42 -22.90 -10.09
CA ASP A 134 6.52 -23.79 -10.43
C ASP A 134 7.64 -23.03 -11.17
N SER A 135 7.28 -22.14 -12.10
CA SER A 135 8.25 -21.27 -12.79
C SER A 135 8.98 -20.36 -11.82
N LEU A 136 8.27 -19.75 -10.86
CA LEU A 136 8.91 -18.93 -9.81
C LEU A 136 9.82 -19.79 -8.93
N HIS A 137 9.35 -20.94 -8.44
CA HIS A 137 10.16 -21.85 -7.64
C HIS A 137 11.46 -22.23 -8.37
N GLN A 138 11.35 -22.56 -9.66
CA GLN A 138 12.53 -22.88 -10.47
C GLN A 138 13.47 -21.68 -10.60
N ILE A 139 12.94 -20.45 -10.74
CA ILE A 139 13.76 -19.23 -10.77
C ILE A 139 14.58 -19.09 -9.47
N PHE A 140 13.93 -19.21 -8.30
CA PHE A 140 14.65 -19.09 -7.01
C PHE A 140 15.75 -20.14 -6.85
N LYS A 141 15.50 -21.38 -7.30
CA LYS A 141 16.51 -22.45 -7.31
C LYS A 141 17.65 -22.18 -8.29
N ASP A 142 17.34 -21.79 -9.53
CA ASP A 142 18.33 -21.56 -10.59
C ASP A 142 19.30 -20.43 -10.21
N VAL A 143 18.82 -19.37 -9.58
CA VAL A 143 19.68 -18.26 -9.15
C VAL A 143 20.53 -18.60 -7.93
N GLY A 144 20.21 -19.69 -7.20
CA GLY A 144 21.04 -20.24 -6.12
C GLY A 144 20.53 -20.03 -4.70
N PHE A 145 19.23 -19.73 -4.50
CA PHE A 145 18.65 -19.79 -3.15
C PHE A 145 18.60 -21.23 -2.66
N ASP A 146 19.29 -21.49 -1.55
CA ASP A 146 19.43 -22.81 -0.90
C ASP A 146 18.95 -22.81 0.57
N CYS A 147 18.53 -21.64 1.09
CA CYS A 147 17.79 -21.56 2.34
C CYS A 147 16.32 -22.01 2.14
N GLN A 148 15.58 -22.22 3.23
CA GLN A 148 14.18 -22.68 3.14
C GLN A 148 13.32 -21.70 2.35
N LEU A 149 12.76 -22.16 1.23
CA LEU A 149 11.73 -21.41 0.50
C LEU A 149 10.36 -21.68 1.12
N PHE A 150 9.48 -20.67 1.11
CA PHE A 150 8.12 -20.81 1.63
C PHE A 150 7.11 -19.97 0.86
N THR A 151 5.83 -20.33 0.99
CA THR A 151 4.67 -19.54 0.56
C THR A 151 3.81 -19.19 1.77
N CYS A 152 2.77 -18.34 1.59
CA CYS A 152 1.84 -17.96 2.65
C CYS A 152 0.40 -18.24 2.26
N ASP A 153 0.12 -19.46 1.82
CA ASP A 153 -1.15 -19.92 1.25
C ASP A 153 -1.85 -20.89 2.24
N PRO A 154 -2.80 -20.42 3.06
CA PRO A 154 -3.35 -21.21 4.14
C PRO A 154 -4.19 -22.40 3.65
N PHE A 155 -4.14 -23.52 4.38
CA PHE A 155 -4.98 -24.68 4.17
C PHE A 155 -6.46 -24.37 4.49
N PRO A 156 -7.45 -24.87 3.72
CA PRO A 156 -7.33 -25.71 2.52
C PRO A 156 -7.25 -24.91 1.20
N GLU A 157 -7.24 -23.58 1.23
CA GLU A 157 -7.38 -22.68 0.08
C GLU A 157 -6.04 -22.43 -0.64
N ARG A 158 -5.13 -23.38 -0.66
CA ARG A 158 -3.75 -23.22 -1.11
C ARG A 158 -3.51 -23.53 -2.60
N GLN A 159 -4.50 -23.38 -3.46
CA GLN A 159 -4.37 -23.67 -4.89
C GLN A 159 -3.19 -22.88 -5.52
N GLY A 160 -2.25 -23.60 -6.11
CA GLY A 160 -1.07 -23.01 -6.76
C GLY A 160 0.12 -22.71 -5.83
N GLY A 161 -0.05 -22.67 -4.50
CA GLY A 161 1.01 -22.36 -3.54
C GLY A 161 1.77 -23.58 -2.99
N VAL A 162 1.48 -24.80 -3.48
CA VAL A 162 2.11 -26.05 -3.01
C VAL A 162 3.14 -26.52 -4.02
N MET A 163 4.40 -26.62 -3.59
CA MET A 163 5.51 -27.06 -4.42
C MET A 163 6.43 -27.96 -3.58
N ASP A 164 7.08 -28.94 -4.23
CA ASP A 164 8.00 -29.87 -3.55
C ASP A 164 9.18 -29.11 -2.93
N GLY A 165 9.44 -29.36 -1.66
CA GLY A 165 10.53 -28.73 -0.92
C GLY A 165 10.24 -27.30 -0.44
N VAL A 166 9.03 -26.79 -0.63
CA VAL A 166 8.59 -25.46 -0.20
C VAL A 166 7.67 -25.56 1.01
N LEU A 167 7.99 -24.86 2.09
CA LEU A 167 7.14 -24.78 3.28
C LEU A 167 5.90 -23.94 2.99
N VAL A 168 4.70 -24.47 3.28
CA VAL A 168 3.44 -23.75 3.11
C VAL A 168 3.03 -23.07 4.41
N GLY A 169 3.18 -21.75 4.48
CA GLY A 169 2.81 -20.94 5.63
C GLY A 169 1.30 -20.76 5.76
N GLN A 170 0.82 -20.70 6.99
CA GLN A 170 -0.60 -20.70 7.37
C GLN A 170 -1.05 -19.31 7.85
N ASN A 171 -1.18 -18.32 6.95
CA ASN A 171 -1.60 -16.97 7.32
C ASN A 171 -2.88 -16.98 8.17
N GLY A 172 -2.85 -16.33 9.31
CA GLY A 172 -4.03 -16.16 10.17
C GLY A 172 -4.46 -17.39 10.99
N LEU A 173 -3.72 -18.51 10.96
CA LEU A 173 -4.03 -19.69 11.79
C LEU A 173 -4.03 -19.32 13.28
N LYS A 174 -5.04 -19.79 14.01
CA LYS A 174 -5.19 -19.58 15.45
C LYS A 174 -5.15 -20.91 16.19
N GLY A 175 -4.24 -21.04 17.17
CA GLY A 175 -4.13 -22.22 18.03
C GLY A 175 -3.59 -23.47 17.31
N ALA A 176 -4.19 -24.64 17.59
CA ALA A 176 -3.76 -25.92 17.03
C ALA A 176 -4.06 -26.05 15.53
N ALA A 177 -3.16 -26.67 14.81
CA ALA A 177 -3.41 -27.14 13.45
C ALA A 177 -4.41 -28.31 13.48
N SER A 178 -5.29 -28.40 12.49
CA SER A 178 -6.14 -29.59 12.32
C SER A 178 -5.32 -30.80 11.88
N GLN A 179 -5.80 -32.02 12.15
CA GLN A 179 -5.13 -33.23 11.67
C GLN A 179 -4.95 -33.23 10.16
N ALA A 180 -5.98 -32.79 9.42
CA ALA A 180 -5.89 -32.65 7.95
C ALA A 180 -4.79 -31.69 7.48
N LEU A 181 -4.54 -30.60 8.22
CA LEU A 181 -3.43 -29.71 7.93
C LEU A 181 -2.08 -30.37 8.24
N LEU A 182 -1.97 -31.09 9.37
CA LEU A 182 -0.75 -31.80 9.74
C LEU A 182 -0.40 -32.92 8.74
N ASP A 183 -1.41 -33.71 8.34
CA ASP A 183 -1.24 -34.75 7.31
C ASP A 183 -0.75 -34.16 5.98
N ASP A 184 -1.19 -32.98 5.67
CA ASP A 184 -0.86 -32.26 4.48
C ASP A 184 0.55 -31.62 4.50
N LEU A 185 0.96 -31.06 5.62
CA LEU A 185 2.30 -30.52 5.80
C LEU A 185 3.37 -31.64 5.88
N GLY A 186 2.98 -32.88 6.25
CA GLY A 186 3.92 -33.97 6.45
C GLY A 186 4.97 -33.63 7.50
N ASP A 187 6.24 -33.67 7.14
CA ASP A 187 7.37 -33.41 8.06
C ASP A 187 7.66 -31.90 8.27
N TYR A 188 6.96 -31.00 7.58
CA TYR A 188 7.16 -29.58 7.77
C TYR A 188 6.51 -29.05 9.06
N PRO A 189 7.17 -28.11 9.76
CA PRO A 189 6.59 -27.48 10.94
C PRO A 189 5.42 -26.55 10.55
N VAL A 190 4.50 -26.35 11.48
CA VAL A 190 3.46 -25.32 11.32
C VAL A 190 4.10 -23.93 11.49
N TYR A 191 4.08 -23.14 10.44
CA TYR A 191 4.54 -21.77 10.43
C TYR A 191 3.40 -20.81 10.07
N VAL A 192 3.22 -19.76 10.87
CA VAL A 192 2.21 -18.71 10.66
C VAL A 192 2.91 -17.42 10.27
N PRO A 193 3.11 -17.14 8.97
CA PRO A 193 3.81 -15.96 8.47
C PRO A 193 3.16 -14.65 8.90
N GLU A 194 1.83 -14.65 9.13
CA GLU A 194 1.09 -13.45 9.45
C GLU A 194 0.11 -13.67 10.61
N VAL A 195 0.51 -13.19 11.78
CA VAL A 195 -0.34 -13.00 12.95
C VAL A 195 -0.70 -11.52 13.01
N TYR A 196 -1.94 -11.19 12.70
CA TYR A 196 -2.39 -9.82 12.50
C TYR A 196 -2.56 -9.08 13.83
N THR A 197 -1.66 -8.12 14.10
CA THR A 197 -1.66 -7.32 15.34
C THR A 197 -2.63 -6.14 15.31
N GLY A 198 -3.16 -5.80 14.15
CA GLY A 198 -4.12 -4.75 13.87
C GLY A 198 -4.62 -4.84 12.43
N TRP A 199 -4.78 -3.70 11.77
CA TRP A 199 -5.14 -3.61 10.36
C TRP A 199 -4.74 -2.26 9.76
N PHE A 200 -4.63 -2.19 8.44
CA PHE A 200 -4.46 -0.94 7.69
C PHE A 200 -5.77 -0.13 7.64
N THR A 201 -5.65 1.15 7.35
CA THR A 201 -6.78 2.09 7.24
C THR A 201 -6.80 2.74 5.85
N GLY A 202 -7.99 2.87 5.27
CA GLY A 202 -8.20 3.66 4.07
C GLY A 202 -8.76 5.04 4.40
N TRP A 203 -8.55 6.02 3.53
CA TRP A 203 -9.10 7.36 3.67
C TRP A 203 -10.63 7.31 3.83
N GLY A 204 -11.17 8.09 4.75
CA GLY A 204 -12.60 8.10 5.07
C GLY A 204 -13.09 6.93 5.92
N GLN A 205 -12.19 6.07 6.39
CA GLN A 205 -12.49 4.96 7.30
C GLN A 205 -11.98 5.24 8.72
N PRO A 206 -12.63 4.70 9.76
CA PRO A 206 -12.09 4.73 11.12
C PRO A 206 -10.81 3.88 11.18
N ILE A 207 -9.90 4.24 12.08
CA ILE A 207 -8.68 3.44 12.31
C ILE A 207 -9.07 1.99 12.55
N ALA A 208 -8.55 1.10 11.69
CA ALA A 208 -8.93 -0.29 11.67
C ALA A 208 -8.12 -1.08 12.70
N THR A 209 -8.77 -1.69 13.65
CA THR A 209 -8.14 -2.54 14.66
C THR A 209 -8.30 -4.02 14.39
N ARG A 210 -9.19 -4.40 13.47
CA ARG A 210 -9.60 -5.80 13.20
C ARG A 210 -9.89 -6.59 14.47
N ASN A 211 -10.44 -5.94 15.49
CA ASN A 211 -10.66 -6.52 16.82
C ASN A 211 -9.37 -7.08 17.50
N SER A 212 -8.22 -6.57 17.12
CA SER A 212 -6.93 -7.00 17.66
C SER A 212 -6.58 -6.21 18.92
N THR A 213 -7.29 -6.51 20.01
CA THR A 213 -6.96 -5.99 21.33
C THR A 213 -5.65 -6.59 21.84
N THR A 214 -5.00 -5.94 22.81
CA THR A 214 -3.80 -6.47 23.46
C THR A 214 -4.02 -7.90 23.95
N GLN A 215 -5.15 -8.16 24.63
CA GLN A 215 -5.48 -9.49 25.15
C GLN A 215 -5.69 -10.53 24.04
N SER A 216 -6.35 -10.16 22.94
CA SER A 216 -6.59 -11.11 21.84
C SER A 216 -5.29 -11.54 21.16
N ILE A 217 -4.35 -10.62 20.98
CA ILE A 217 -3.04 -10.93 20.37
C ILE A 217 -2.19 -11.79 21.30
N VAL A 218 -2.14 -11.46 22.59
CA VAL A 218 -1.46 -12.29 23.60
C VAL A 218 -2.03 -13.71 23.61
N SER A 219 -3.36 -13.85 23.62
CA SER A 219 -4.01 -15.17 23.58
C SER A 219 -3.71 -15.93 22.28
N TRP A 220 -3.70 -15.25 21.16
CA TRP A 220 -3.35 -15.86 19.86
C TRP A 220 -1.92 -16.38 19.85
N VAL A 221 -0.94 -15.55 20.18
CA VAL A 221 0.47 -15.95 20.24
C VAL A 221 0.69 -17.07 21.26
N ASN A 222 0.05 -16.97 22.45
CA ASN A 222 0.14 -18.02 23.45
C ASN A 222 -0.39 -19.37 22.92
N GLY A 223 -1.54 -19.35 22.24
CA GLY A 223 -2.13 -20.56 21.65
C GLY A 223 -1.26 -21.19 20.56
N LEU A 224 -0.55 -20.40 19.76
CA LEU A 224 0.42 -20.91 18.78
C LEU A 224 1.60 -21.59 19.50
N LEU A 225 2.16 -20.93 20.52
CA LEU A 225 3.29 -21.47 21.29
C LEU A 225 2.93 -22.74 22.09
N ASP A 226 1.70 -22.83 22.63
CA ASP A 226 1.20 -24.04 23.30
C ASP A 226 1.18 -25.27 22.39
N ASN A 227 1.05 -25.05 21.08
CA ASN A 227 1.04 -26.10 20.06
C ASN A 227 2.37 -26.26 19.31
N GLY A 228 3.46 -25.62 19.78
CA GLY A 228 4.77 -25.71 19.14
C GLY A 228 4.87 -25.03 17.77
N ASN A 229 3.93 -24.17 17.44
CA ASN A 229 3.88 -23.50 16.15
C ASN A 229 4.84 -22.28 16.09
N SER A 230 5.47 -22.08 14.96
CA SER A 230 6.25 -20.88 14.65
C SER A 230 5.34 -19.76 14.12
N PHE A 231 5.67 -18.50 14.42
CA PHE A 231 4.84 -17.37 14.01
C PHE A 231 5.68 -16.13 13.66
N CYS A 232 5.06 -15.24 12.88
CA CYS A 232 5.56 -13.90 12.61
C CYS A 232 4.44 -12.88 12.88
N LEU A 233 4.77 -11.79 13.58
CA LEU A 233 3.80 -10.71 13.82
C LEU A 233 3.66 -9.86 12.56
N TYR A 234 2.48 -9.84 11.98
CA TYR A 234 2.12 -8.95 10.88
C TYR A 234 1.17 -7.84 11.40
N VAL A 235 1.70 -6.69 11.78
CA VAL A 235 3.11 -6.34 11.73
C VAL A 235 3.66 -6.13 13.15
N PHE A 236 4.96 -6.38 13.36
CA PHE A 236 5.65 -5.95 14.57
C PHE A 236 5.83 -4.43 14.59
N PHE A 237 6.12 -3.86 13.41
CA PHE A 237 6.27 -2.45 13.14
C PHE A 237 5.84 -2.18 11.69
N GLY A 238 4.79 -1.40 11.49
CA GLY A 238 4.28 -1.09 10.16
C GLY A 238 4.99 0.08 9.49
N GLY A 239 5.25 1.14 10.23
CA GLY A 239 5.92 2.32 9.72
C GLY A 239 5.03 3.20 8.83
N THR A 240 5.64 3.82 7.83
CA THR A 240 5.01 4.81 6.94
C THR A 240 5.28 4.48 5.48
N SER A 241 4.25 4.48 4.65
CA SER A 241 4.38 4.46 3.19
C SER A 241 4.60 5.88 2.68
N TYR A 242 5.86 6.30 2.63
CA TYR A 242 6.24 7.65 2.19
C TYR A 242 5.95 7.90 0.71
N GLY A 243 5.92 9.18 0.34
CA GLY A 243 5.73 9.61 -1.04
C GLY A 243 4.34 9.21 -1.56
N PHE A 244 4.31 8.75 -2.80
CA PHE A 244 3.08 8.30 -3.46
C PHE A 244 2.99 6.76 -3.52
N TYR A 245 3.69 6.05 -2.61
CA TYR A 245 3.79 4.58 -2.63
C TYR A 245 2.63 3.83 -1.99
N THR A 246 1.66 4.52 -1.38
CA THR A 246 0.44 3.85 -0.93
C THR A 246 -0.36 3.33 -2.11
N GLY A 247 -0.85 2.10 -2.01
CA GLY A 247 -1.77 1.53 -2.98
C GLY A 247 -3.23 1.88 -2.70
N CYS A 248 -4.11 1.18 -3.37
CA CYS A 248 -5.54 1.24 -3.10
C CYS A 248 -6.16 -0.15 -3.13
N ASN A 249 -7.31 -0.31 -2.49
CA ASN A 249 -8.17 -1.47 -2.64
C ASN A 249 -9.40 -1.07 -3.45
N GLU A 250 -9.51 -1.59 -4.67
CA GLU A 250 -10.54 -1.19 -5.63
C GLU A 250 -10.64 0.33 -5.81
N TYR A 251 -11.42 1.02 -5.00
CA TYR A 251 -11.66 2.45 -5.06
C TYR A 251 -11.22 3.20 -3.80
N LEU A 252 -10.72 2.48 -2.78
CA LEU A 252 -10.34 3.05 -1.51
C LEU A 252 -8.82 3.22 -1.46
N PRO A 253 -8.29 4.45 -1.57
CA PRO A 253 -6.89 4.70 -1.37
C PRO A 253 -6.54 4.55 0.11
N PHE A 254 -5.34 4.02 0.41
CA PHE A 254 -4.89 3.81 1.77
C PHE A 254 -4.24 5.07 2.34
N GLU A 255 -4.33 5.23 3.67
CA GLU A 255 -3.56 6.24 4.41
C GLU A 255 -2.07 5.96 4.33
N ASN A 256 -1.25 7.01 4.52
CA ASN A 256 0.21 6.86 4.48
C ASN A 256 0.76 6.12 5.70
N SER A 257 0.13 6.29 6.86
CA SER A 257 0.52 5.56 8.06
C SER A 257 0.15 4.08 7.93
N TYR A 258 1.14 3.23 8.10
CA TYR A 258 0.95 1.79 8.27
C TYR A 258 1.16 1.41 9.75
N ASP A 259 0.79 2.30 10.68
CA ASP A 259 0.91 2.07 12.12
C ASP A 259 0.28 0.74 12.54
N TYR A 260 -0.87 0.40 11.94
CA TYR A 260 -1.51 -0.91 12.07
C TYR A 260 -1.93 -1.25 13.50
N THR A 261 -1.84 -0.30 14.43
CA THR A 261 -1.93 -0.53 15.87
C THR A 261 -0.98 -1.64 16.36
N ALA A 262 0.24 -1.62 15.81
CA ALA A 262 1.27 -2.63 16.02
C ALA A 262 1.89 -2.59 17.44
N PRO A 263 2.70 -3.59 17.81
CA PRO A 263 3.51 -3.55 19.05
C PRO A 263 4.47 -2.37 19.12
N ILE A 264 4.99 -1.92 18.00
CA ILE A 264 5.78 -0.68 17.87
C ILE A 264 4.98 0.29 17.02
N ASP A 265 4.71 1.50 17.53
CA ASP A 265 3.99 2.53 16.78
C ASP A 265 4.82 3.13 15.64
N GLU A 266 4.19 3.92 14.77
CA GLU A 266 4.84 4.55 13.62
C GLU A 266 6.08 5.38 14.00
N ALA A 267 6.05 6.08 15.13
CA ALA A 267 7.19 6.84 15.67
C ALA A 267 8.30 5.92 16.20
N GLY A 268 7.97 4.67 16.51
CA GLY A 268 8.90 3.68 17.02
C GLY A 268 8.89 3.49 18.52
N ARG A 269 7.87 3.97 19.21
CA ARG A 269 7.66 3.76 20.63
C ARG A 269 7.04 2.39 20.90
N THR A 270 7.33 1.85 22.06
CA THR A 270 6.72 0.60 22.52
C THR A 270 5.27 0.83 23.00
N THR A 271 4.35 0.00 22.50
CA THR A 271 2.92 0.07 22.87
C THR A 271 2.59 -0.88 24.03
N GLU A 272 1.32 -0.88 24.46
CA GLU A 272 0.82 -1.86 25.41
C GLU A 272 0.95 -3.30 24.88
N LYS A 273 0.69 -3.51 23.58
CA LYS A 273 0.87 -4.83 22.92
C LYS A 273 2.31 -5.31 23.02
N TYR A 274 3.29 -4.42 22.81
CA TYR A 274 4.70 -4.75 22.98
C TYR A 274 4.98 -5.27 24.38
N ARG A 275 4.58 -4.51 25.40
CA ARG A 275 4.86 -4.87 26.81
C ARG A 275 4.19 -6.19 27.20
N ALA A 276 2.95 -6.42 26.78
CA ALA A 276 2.21 -7.64 27.06
C ALA A 276 2.84 -8.86 26.38
N LEU A 277 3.21 -8.75 25.11
CA LEU A 277 3.90 -9.81 24.37
C LEU A 277 5.29 -10.09 24.95
N ARG A 278 6.06 -9.06 25.33
CA ARG A 278 7.34 -9.25 26.02
C ARG A 278 7.15 -10.03 27.33
N THR A 279 6.12 -9.72 28.12
CA THR A 279 5.82 -10.46 29.36
C THR A 279 5.53 -11.92 29.07
N LEU A 280 4.70 -12.23 28.08
CA LEU A 280 4.39 -13.60 27.65
C LEU A 280 5.69 -14.34 27.24
N LEU A 281 6.46 -13.76 26.32
CA LEU A 281 7.66 -14.41 25.76
C LEU A 281 8.76 -14.59 26.82
N THR A 282 8.93 -13.61 27.73
CA THR A 282 9.88 -13.74 28.86
C THR A 282 9.53 -14.94 29.76
N ALA A 283 8.23 -15.13 30.04
CA ALA A 283 7.79 -16.26 30.85
C ALA A 283 8.02 -17.62 30.16
N ARG A 284 7.99 -17.66 28.83
CA ARG A 284 8.14 -18.88 28.03
C ARG A 284 9.61 -19.26 27.76
N GLU A 285 10.48 -18.28 27.55
CA GLU A 285 11.86 -18.49 27.09
C GLU A 285 12.79 -19.06 28.18
N ASN A 286 12.39 -19.04 29.45
CA ASN A 286 13.21 -19.43 30.59
C ASN A 286 14.63 -18.85 30.57
N ARG A 287 14.80 -17.67 29.97
CA ARG A 287 16.06 -16.90 29.90
C ARG A 287 15.81 -15.42 30.09
N LYS A 288 16.83 -14.72 30.59
CA LYS A 288 16.77 -13.25 30.71
C LYS A 288 16.87 -12.61 29.34
N LEU A 289 15.81 -11.92 28.92
CA LEU A 289 15.81 -11.11 27.70
C LEU A 289 16.57 -9.79 27.91
N PRO A 290 17.20 -9.23 26.86
CA PRO A 290 17.82 -7.91 26.97
C PRO A 290 16.78 -6.83 27.23
N GLU A 291 17.22 -5.71 27.82
CA GLU A 291 16.35 -4.57 27.99
C GLU A 291 16.04 -3.90 26.63
N PRO A 292 14.81 -3.38 26.45
CA PRO A 292 14.48 -2.58 25.28
C PRO A 292 15.42 -1.37 25.17
N PRO A 293 15.79 -0.98 23.94
CA PRO A 293 16.53 0.26 23.74
C PRO A 293 15.71 1.47 24.20
N PRO A 294 16.35 2.61 24.48
CA PRO A 294 15.63 3.84 24.79
C PRO A 294 14.60 4.21 23.72
N GLU A 295 13.50 4.79 24.15
CA GLU A 295 12.47 5.31 23.24
C GLU A 295 13.06 6.38 22.30
N PRO A 296 12.53 6.52 21.06
CA PRO A 296 13.01 7.51 20.10
C PRO A 296 12.83 8.94 20.61
N SER A 297 13.75 9.83 20.23
CA SER A 297 13.62 11.27 20.52
C SER A 297 12.49 11.86 19.69
N LEU A 298 11.50 12.45 20.35
CA LEU A 298 10.42 13.20 19.71
C LEU A 298 10.52 14.68 20.09
N ILE A 299 10.21 15.54 19.11
CA ILE A 299 10.21 17.00 19.28
C ILE A 299 8.83 17.59 19.01
N GLU A 300 8.64 18.82 19.43
CA GLU A 300 7.53 19.69 19.03
C GLU A 300 8.08 20.83 18.17
N LEU A 301 7.35 21.22 17.16
CA LEU A 301 7.65 22.40 16.35
C LEU A 301 6.51 23.40 16.56
N PRO A 302 6.85 24.67 16.84
CA PRO A 302 5.83 25.73 16.90
C PRO A 302 5.14 25.88 15.54
N PRO A 303 3.99 26.57 15.46
CA PRO A 303 3.32 26.80 14.20
C PRO A 303 4.25 27.40 13.12
N ILE A 304 4.41 26.67 12.04
CA ILE A 304 5.13 27.08 10.83
C ILE A 304 4.11 27.75 9.92
N LYS A 305 4.26 29.05 9.70
CA LYS A 305 3.32 29.84 8.89
C LYS A 305 3.79 29.88 7.43
N PHE A 306 2.88 29.62 6.53
CA PHE A 306 3.11 29.69 5.09
C PHE A 306 2.65 31.05 4.56
N THR A 307 3.60 31.86 4.11
CA THR A 307 3.34 33.19 3.56
C THR A 307 3.60 33.29 2.07
N GLU A 308 4.24 32.27 1.51
CA GLU A 308 4.58 32.17 0.10
C GLU A 308 3.74 31.07 -0.55
N GLN A 309 3.21 31.34 -1.74
CA GLN A 309 2.46 30.37 -2.52
C GLN A 309 2.76 30.49 -4.01
N GLU A 310 2.66 29.38 -4.74
CA GLU A 310 2.76 29.31 -6.19
C GLU A 310 1.58 28.50 -6.74
N PRO A 311 0.77 29.06 -7.66
CA PRO A 311 -0.28 28.29 -8.32
C PRO A 311 0.29 27.06 -9.02
N LEU A 312 -0.32 25.88 -8.86
CA LEU A 312 0.18 24.66 -9.51
C LEU A 312 0.31 24.83 -11.02
N LEU A 313 -0.67 25.49 -11.67
CA LEU A 313 -0.62 25.71 -13.11
C LEU A 313 0.54 26.63 -13.56
N ALA A 314 1.16 27.39 -12.65
CA ALA A 314 2.36 28.18 -12.95
C ALA A 314 3.63 27.31 -12.99
N THR A 315 3.58 26.11 -12.44
CA THR A 315 4.72 25.16 -12.47
C THR A 315 4.70 24.24 -13.70
N LEU A 316 3.70 24.36 -14.59
CA LEU A 316 3.64 23.56 -15.80
C LEU A 316 4.90 23.78 -16.66
N PRO A 317 5.48 22.72 -17.23
CA PRO A 317 6.54 22.86 -18.22
C PRO A 317 6.14 23.81 -19.36
N ALA A 318 7.11 24.55 -19.90
CA ALA A 318 6.86 25.48 -21.00
C ALA A 318 6.27 24.83 -22.27
N THR A 319 6.46 23.53 -22.42
CA THR A 319 5.89 22.73 -23.51
C THR A 319 5.19 21.49 -22.93
N PRO A 320 4.05 21.07 -23.50
CA PRO A 320 3.39 19.85 -23.06
C PRO A 320 4.29 18.64 -23.25
N THR A 321 4.19 17.67 -22.36
CA THR A 321 4.86 16.36 -22.48
C THR A 321 4.38 15.63 -23.73
N LYS A 322 3.09 15.81 -24.07
CA LYS A 322 2.47 15.22 -25.27
C LYS A 322 1.29 16.06 -25.72
N THR A 323 1.11 16.15 -27.04
CA THR A 323 -0.09 16.70 -27.68
C THR A 323 -0.73 15.60 -28.55
N ALA A 324 -2.03 15.37 -28.42
CA ALA A 324 -2.76 14.38 -29.22
C ALA A 324 -4.26 14.68 -29.26
N ASP A 325 -4.98 14.09 -30.21
CA ASP A 325 -6.43 14.21 -30.31
C ASP A 325 -7.16 13.53 -29.12
N HIS A 326 -6.53 12.50 -28.54
CA HIS A 326 -7.08 11.78 -27.39
C HIS A 326 -6.13 11.88 -26.18
N THR A 327 -6.72 11.85 -24.99
CA THR A 327 -5.94 11.75 -23.75
C THR A 327 -5.23 10.40 -23.69
N VAL A 328 -4.05 10.37 -23.06
CA VAL A 328 -3.29 9.14 -22.81
C VAL A 328 -3.08 8.95 -21.32
N SER A 329 -2.73 7.75 -20.90
CA SER A 329 -2.46 7.42 -19.50
C SER A 329 -1.14 7.98 -19.01
N MET A 330 -0.92 7.95 -17.69
CA MET A 330 0.38 8.25 -17.07
C MET A 330 1.48 7.32 -17.60
N GLU A 331 1.15 6.04 -17.78
CA GLU A 331 2.08 5.04 -18.31
C GLU A 331 2.54 5.37 -19.73
N ASP A 332 1.64 5.89 -20.57
CA ASP A 332 1.96 6.34 -21.93
C ASP A 332 2.75 7.65 -21.96
N LEU A 333 2.78 8.40 -20.84
CA LEU A 333 3.61 9.58 -20.61
C LEU A 333 4.94 9.25 -19.91
N ASP A 334 5.24 7.96 -19.69
CA ASP A 334 6.40 7.49 -18.92
C ASP A 334 6.44 7.99 -17.48
N GLN A 335 5.27 8.15 -16.86
CA GLN A 335 5.11 8.69 -15.52
C GLN A 335 4.56 7.63 -14.55
N ALA A 336 5.22 7.49 -13.38
CA ALA A 336 4.85 6.56 -12.32
C ALA A 336 3.74 7.11 -11.42
N TYR A 337 3.96 8.29 -10.86
CA TYR A 337 3.22 8.87 -9.73
C TYR A 337 2.86 10.34 -9.98
N GLY A 338 2.19 10.96 -9.01
CA GLY A 338 1.88 12.38 -9.02
C GLY A 338 0.64 12.71 -9.83
N PHE A 339 0.76 13.70 -10.70
CA PHE A 339 -0.36 14.31 -11.40
C PHE A 339 -0.12 14.38 -12.90
N VAL A 340 -1.19 14.42 -13.68
CA VAL A 340 -1.16 14.86 -15.09
C VAL A 340 -2.20 15.95 -15.26
N ASP A 341 -1.80 17.07 -15.84
CA ASP A 341 -2.73 18.08 -16.30
C ASP A 341 -3.08 17.85 -17.76
N TYR A 342 -4.39 17.78 -18.06
CA TYR A 342 -4.96 17.66 -19.40
C TYR A 342 -5.59 18.98 -19.75
N ARG A 343 -4.94 19.75 -20.65
CA ARG A 343 -5.35 21.10 -21.02
C ARG A 343 -6.00 21.15 -22.40
N LYS A 344 -7.01 22.00 -22.51
CA LYS A 344 -7.65 22.33 -23.78
C LYS A 344 -8.15 23.77 -23.83
N GLU A 345 -7.87 24.46 -24.95
CA GLU A 345 -8.35 25.83 -25.20
C GLU A 345 -9.72 25.85 -25.90
N PHE A 346 -10.56 26.81 -25.50
CA PHE A 346 -11.87 27.11 -26.06
C PHE A 346 -11.96 28.60 -26.41
N PRO A 347 -11.64 29.01 -27.66
CA PRO A 347 -11.60 30.43 -28.04
C PRO A 347 -12.95 31.14 -27.93
N ASN A 348 -14.07 30.40 -28.09
CA ASN A 348 -15.43 30.94 -28.16
C ASN A 348 -16.25 30.73 -26.87
N GLY A 349 -15.58 30.28 -25.78
CA GLY A 349 -16.24 29.98 -24.52
C GLY A 349 -16.51 28.48 -24.33
N LEU A 350 -16.81 28.10 -23.08
CA LEU A 350 -17.05 26.74 -22.65
C LEU A 350 -18.33 26.71 -21.81
N LYS A 351 -19.40 26.10 -22.35
CA LYS A 351 -20.70 25.98 -21.67
C LYS A 351 -21.31 24.61 -21.92
N GLY A 352 -21.83 23.98 -20.86
CA GLY A 352 -22.48 22.69 -20.92
C GLY A 352 -22.15 21.79 -19.75
N THR A 353 -22.36 20.50 -19.92
CA THR A 353 -21.98 19.46 -18.96
C THR A 353 -20.75 18.74 -19.49
N LEU A 354 -19.62 18.95 -18.79
CA LEU A 354 -18.40 18.19 -19.00
C LEU A 354 -18.55 16.84 -18.31
N GLU A 355 -18.32 15.73 -19.02
CA GLU A 355 -18.27 14.40 -18.44
C GLU A 355 -16.88 13.79 -18.66
N LEU A 356 -16.19 13.45 -17.56
CA LEU A 356 -14.89 12.78 -17.59
C LEU A 356 -15.09 11.27 -17.67
N LYS A 357 -14.53 10.66 -18.71
CA LYS A 357 -14.59 9.21 -18.88
C LYS A 357 -13.37 8.56 -18.27
N GLN A 358 -13.59 7.68 -17.29
CA GLN A 358 -12.53 6.89 -16.65
C GLN A 358 -11.39 7.76 -16.07
N ALA A 359 -11.71 8.76 -15.25
CA ALA A 359 -10.70 9.46 -14.44
C ALA A 359 -10.14 8.49 -13.37
N GLN A 360 -8.85 8.26 -13.43
CA GLN A 360 -8.11 7.33 -12.55
C GLN A 360 -6.96 8.09 -11.86
N ASP A 361 -7.17 8.70 -10.67
CA ASP A 361 -8.28 8.47 -9.75
C ASP A 361 -9.07 9.76 -9.48
N TYR A 362 -8.45 10.79 -8.90
CA TYR A 362 -9.08 12.04 -8.47
C TYR A 362 -8.75 13.15 -9.47
N ALA A 363 -9.76 13.83 -9.96
CA ALA A 363 -9.62 14.95 -10.89
C ALA A 363 -10.14 16.26 -10.31
N VAL A 364 -9.33 17.31 -10.40
CA VAL A 364 -9.76 18.70 -10.18
C VAL A 364 -9.97 19.33 -11.54
N VAL A 365 -11.18 19.82 -11.79
CA VAL A 365 -11.57 20.50 -13.04
C VAL A 365 -11.49 21.99 -12.83
N MET A 366 -10.71 22.67 -13.66
CA MET A 366 -10.51 24.12 -13.60
C MET A 366 -10.88 24.78 -14.94
N VAL A 367 -11.45 25.97 -14.86
CA VAL A 367 -11.64 26.85 -16.01
C VAL A 367 -10.96 28.18 -15.71
N ASN A 368 -10.00 28.56 -16.57
CA ASN A 368 -9.16 29.75 -16.37
C ASN A 368 -8.47 29.74 -14.99
N GLY A 369 -7.99 28.58 -14.55
CA GLY A 369 -7.29 28.37 -13.27
C GLY A 369 -8.20 28.34 -12.03
N LYS A 370 -9.53 28.49 -12.19
CA LYS A 370 -10.49 28.43 -11.09
C LYS A 370 -11.15 27.06 -11.03
N ILE A 371 -11.20 26.45 -9.86
CA ILE A 371 -11.91 25.18 -9.62
C ILE A 371 -13.40 25.35 -9.91
N VAL A 372 -13.94 24.51 -10.79
CA VAL A 372 -15.37 24.45 -11.14
C VAL A 372 -16.01 23.12 -10.75
N GLY A 373 -15.23 22.11 -10.44
CA GLY A 373 -15.70 20.81 -9.97
C GLY A 373 -14.59 19.81 -9.73
N GLU A 374 -15.00 18.67 -9.25
CA GLU A 374 -14.13 17.55 -8.93
C GLU A 374 -14.76 16.23 -9.40
N ALA A 375 -13.94 15.28 -9.78
CA ALA A 375 -14.39 13.95 -10.13
C ALA A 375 -13.56 12.89 -9.39
N PHE A 376 -14.26 11.98 -8.75
CA PHE A 376 -13.63 10.83 -8.10
C PHE A 376 -14.61 9.67 -8.07
N ARG A 377 -14.19 8.52 -8.56
CA ARG A 377 -15.05 7.33 -8.66
C ARG A 377 -15.68 6.88 -7.32
N GLY A 378 -15.08 7.26 -6.18
CA GLY A 378 -15.64 7.05 -4.85
C GLY A 378 -16.80 7.96 -4.48
N LEU A 379 -17.05 9.03 -5.24
CA LEU A 379 -18.13 10.00 -4.98
C LEU A 379 -19.47 9.63 -5.63
N GLY A 380 -19.53 8.53 -6.39
CA GLY A 380 -20.76 8.04 -7.02
C GLY A 380 -20.77 8.16 -8.55
N PRO A 381 -21.79 7.61 -9.21
CA PRO A 381 -21.82 7.49 -10.67
C PRO A 381 -21.87 8.83 -11.41
N ASP A 382 -22.40 9.87 -10.79
CA ASP A 382 -22.49 11.21 -11.39
C ASP A 382 -21.34 12.15 -10.98
N SER A 383 -20.39 11.67 -10.19
CA SER A 383 -19.23 12.47 -9.76
C SER A 383 -18.27 12.81 -10.90
N ASN A 384 -18.41 12.16 -12.06
CA ASN A 384 -17.64 12.44 -13.26
C ASN A 384 -18.24 13.55 -14.15
N LYS A 385 -19.35 14.19 -13.72
CA LYS A 385 -20.03 15.25 -14.47
C LYS A 385 -19.84 16.59 -13.78
N VAL A 386 -19.36 17.57 -14.52
CA VAL A 386 -19.09 18.93 -14.02
C VAL A 386 -19.79 19.94 -14.93
N ALA A 387 -20.62 20.79 -14.35
CA ALA A 387 -21.24 21.89 -15.10
C ALA A 387 -20.20 23.00 -15.34
N VAL A 388 -20.08 23.46 -16.57
CA VAL A 388 -19.20 24.56 -16.96
C VAL A 388 -19.99 25.68 -17.65
N ASP A 389 -19.70 26.95 -17.30
CA ASP A 389 -20.34 28.13 -17.90
C ASP A 389 -19.33 29.29 -17.91
N GLN A 390 -18.56 29.38 -18.97
CA GLN A 390 -17.60 30.43 -19.22
C GLN A 390 -17.90 31.11 -20.56
N SER A 391 -18.34 32.33 -20.54
CA SER A 391 -18.50 33.17 -21.73
C SER A 391 -17.17 33.80 -22.12
N GLY A 392 -16.82 33.77 -23.41
CA GLY A 392 -15.52 34.21 -23.92
C GLY A 392 -14.42 33.14 -23.79
N PRO A 393 -13.18 33.44 -24.18
CA PRO A 393 -12.10 32.47 -24.21
C PRO A 393 -11.93 31.76 -22.87
N ALA A 394 -11.73 30.44 -22.93
CA ALA A 394 -11.56 29.57 -21.76
C ALA A 394 -10.42 28.57 -21.97
N THR A 395 -9.60 28.42 -20.95
CA THR A 395 -8.67 27.31 -20.79
C THR A 395 -9.30 26.31 -19.82
N LEU A 396 -9.54 25.10 -20.27
CA LEU A 396 -9.94 23.96 -19.44
C LEU A 396 -8.70 23.19 -19.02
N ASP A 397 -8.51 23.03 -17.72
CA ASP A 397 -7.49 22.17 -17.12
C ASP A 397 -8.18 21.06 -16.32
N ILE A 398 -7.80 19.81 -16.56
CA ILE A 398 -8.24 18.64 -15.81
C ILE A 398 -7.01 18.02 -15.15
N LEU A 399 -6.77 18.39 -13.90
CA LEU A 399 -5.64 17.87 -13.11
C LEU A 399 -6.02 16.53 -12.48
N VAL A 400 -5.46 15.44 -12.99
CA VAL A 400 -5.72 14.09 -12.48
C VAL A 400 -4.61 13.62 -11.57
N HIS A 401 -4.96 13.22 -10.34
CA HIS A 401 -4.06 12.68 -9.33
C HIS A 401 -4.18 11.15 -9.25
N ASN A 402 -3.03 10.45 -9.32
CA ASN A 402 -2.91 9.03 -9.05
C ASN A 402 -2.94 8.79 -7.53
N LEU A 403 -4.01 8.18 -7.01
CA LEU A 403 -4.18 7.85 -5.58
C LEU A 403 -3.60 6.48 -5.19
N GLY A 404 -2.85 5.85 -6.07
CA GLY A 404 -2.26 4.53 -5.91
C GLY A 404 -2.91 3.49 -6.84
N ARG A 405 -2.08 2.63 -7.44
CA ARG A 405 -2.57 1.47 -8.18
C ARG A 405 -3.04 0.41 -7.20
N ILE A 406 -3.97 -0.42 -7.69
CA ILE A 406 -4.57 -1.47 -6.85
C ILE A 406 -3.48 -2.41 -6.29
N SER A 407 -3.45 -2.59 -4.97
CA SER A 407 -2.46 -3.44 -4.30
C SER A 407 -2.86 -4.91 -4.28
N VAL A 408 -4.16 -5.21 -4.33
CA VAL A 408 -4.69 -6.57 -4.30
C VAL A 408 -5.04 -7.04 -5.71
N ILE A 409 -4.10 -7.69 -6.35
CA ILE A 409 -4.24 -8.16 -7.73
C ILE A 409 -4.66 -9.62 -7.72
N THR A 410 -5.93 -9.87 -7.97
CA THR A 410 -6.51 -11.22 -7.97
C THR A 410 -6.86 -11.75 -9.36
N ASN A 411 -6.96 -10.89 -10.37
CA ASN A 411 -7.37 -11.27 -11.73
C ASN A 411 -7.03 -10.18 -12.76
N ALA A 412 -7.28 -10.45 -14.03
CA ALA A 412 -7.04 -9.51 -15.13
C ALA A 412 -7.77 -8.17 -14.95
N ALA A 413 -9.02 -8.15 -14.45
CA ALA A 413 -9.75 -6.90 -14.23
C ALA A 413 -9.07 -6.00 -13.17
N SER A 414 -8.36 -6.58 -12.20
CA SER A 414 -7.53 -5.82 -11.26
C SER A 414 -6.34 -5.17 -11.97
N GLN A 415 -5.72 -5.88 -12.91
CA GLN A 415 -4.62 -5.36 -13.73
C GLN A 415 -5.07 -4.23 -14.65
N ASP A 416 -6.22 -4.40 -15.34
CA ASP A 416 -6.75 -3.40 -16.27
C ASP A 416 -7.02 -2.04 -15.56
N ARG A 417 -7.33 -2.08 -14.26
CA ARG A 417 -7.52 -0.89 -13.42
C ARG A 417 -6.24 -0.24 -12.91
N ALA A 418 -5.08 -0.79 -13.22
CA ALA A 418 -3.80 -0.26 -12.77
C ALA A 418 -3.36 1.01 -13.51
N ARG A 419 -3.81 1.22 -14.75
CA ARG A 419 -3.45 2.41 -15.53
C ARG A 419 -4.09 3.67 -14.94
N LYS A 420 -3.34 4.78 -14.97
CA LYS A 420 -3.69 6.05 -14.32
C LYS A 420 -3.81 7.20 -15.32
N GLY A 421 -4.56 8.24 -14.93
CA GLY A 421 -4.83 9.41 -15.76
C GLY A 421 -6.28 9.47 -16.26
N LEU A 422 -6.54 10.23 -17.30
CA LEU A 422 -7.85 10.38 -17.96
C LEU A 422 -7.93 9.41 -19.14
N LEU A 423 -8.31 8.15 -18.88
CA LEU A 423 -8.17 7.06 -19.86
C LEU A 423 -9.21 7.10 -20.98
N GLY A 424 -10.40 7.60 -20.72
CA GLY A 424 -11.51 7.67 -21.68
C GLY A 424 -11.74 9.07 -22.26
N GLY A 425 -10.88 10.05 -21.95
CA GLY A 425 -11.08 11.45 -22.36
C GLY A 425 -12.25 12.12 -21.65
N ALA A 426 -12.76 13.18 -22.26
CA ALA A 426 -13.92 13.93 -21.77
C ALA A 426 -14.90 14.24 -22.90
N THR A 427 -16.18 14.41 -22.54
CA THR A 427 -17.21 14.91 -23.46
C THR A 427 -17.79 16.21 -22.94
N LEU A 428 -18.27 17.07 -23.84
CA LEU A 428 -19.09 18.23 -23.54
C LEU A 428 -20.48 18.01 -24.16
N ASP A 429 -21.51 17.93 -23.33
CA ASP A 429 -22.89 17.59 -23.73
C ASP A 429 -22.96 16.31 -24.60
N GLY A 430 -22.13 15.31 -24.25
CA GLY A 430 -22.05 14.00 -24.94
C GLY A 430 -21.17 13.97 -26.18
N GLN A 431 -20.59 15.09 -26.61
CA GLN A 431 -19.66 15.13 -27.75
C GLN A 431 -18.21 15.00 -27.27
N ASP A 432 -17.45 14.09 -27.85
CA ASP A 432 -16.04 13.87 -27.50
C ASP A 432 -15.19 15.11 -27.76
N LEU A 433 -14.35 15.45 -26.80
CA LEU A 433 -13.37 16.53 -26.90
C LEU A 433 -12.07 15.96 -27.49
N ALA A 434 -11.53 16.64 -28.50
CA ALA A 434 -10.26 16.29 -29.15
C ALA A 434 -9.26 17.44 -29.06
N GLY A 435 -7.95 17.16 -29.28
CA GLY A 435 -6.88 18.15 -29.25
C GLY A 435 -6.49 18.54 -27.84
N TRP A 436 -5.74 17.66 -27.16
CA TRP A 436 -5.30 17.81 -25.79
C TRP A 436 -3.82 18.10 -25.70
N GLU A 437 -3.44 19.01 -24.83
CA GLU A 437 -2.09 19.17 -24.32
C GLU A 437 -2.00 18.45 -22.97
N MET A 438 -0.98 17.62 -22.77
CA MET A 438 -0.82 16.81 -21.55
C MET A 438 0.53 17.12 -20.90
N TYR A 439 0.50 17.45 -19.61
CA TYR A 439 1.65 17.83 -18.81
C TYR A 439 1.90 16.83 -17.70
N SER A 440 3.05 16.15 -17.77
CA SER A 440 3.48 15.19 -16.74
C SER A 440 4.04 15.96 -15.53
N LEU A 441 3.49 15.69 -14.34
CA LEU A 441 3.79 16.39 -13.09
C LEU A 441 4.06 15.37 -11.97
N PRO A 442 5.21 14.69 -11.96
CA PRO A 442 5.49 13.61 -11.02
C PRO A 442 5.66 14.10 -9.58
N TYR A 443 6.20 15.28 -9.34
CA TYR A 443 6.46 15.90 -8.03
C TYR A 443 7.00 14.94 -6.97
N GLU A 444 7.88 14.00 -7.34
CA GLU A 444 8.50 13.09 -6.38
C GLU A 444 9.32 13.85 -5.32
N LEU A 445 10.01 14.90 -5.72
CA LEU A 445 10.81 15.77 -4.86
C LEU A 445 10.16 17.12 -4.54
N GLY A 446 8.91 17.33 -4.95
CA GLY A 446 8.19 18.59 -4.90
C GLY A 446 8.29 19.39 -6.20
N PRO A 447 7.84 20.66 -6.22
CA PRO A 447 7.95 21.51 -7.40
C PRO A 447 9.39 21.93 -7.64
N ASP A 448 9.79 21.97 -8.91
CA ASP A 448 11.06 22.53 -9.32
C ASP A 448 11.01 24.07 -9.27
N ASN A 449 12.04 24.68 -8.65
CA ASN A 449 12.23 26.13 -8.67
C ASN A 449 10.99 26.93 -8.21
N PHE A 450 10.48 26.65 -7.00
CA PHE A 450 9.36 27.39 -6.39
C PHE A 450 9.51 28.92 -6.56
N LYS A 451 8.43 29.55 -7.05
CA LYS A 451 8.37 31.02 -7.27
C LYS A 451 7.12 31.57 -6.61
N ALA A 452 7.31 32.37 -5.56
CA ALA A 452 6.20 33.01 -4.88
C ALA A 452 5.37 33.91 -5.83
N ALA A 453 4.06 33.68 -5.87
CA ALA A 453 3.12 34.51 -6.62
C ALA A 453 2.72 35.74 -5.81
N ALA A 454 2.45 36.86 -6.52
CA ALA A 454 2.02 38.11 -5.90
C ALA A 454 0.59 38.09 -5.37
N ALA A 455 -0.25 37.13 -5.82
CA ALA A 455 -1.66 37.02 -5.44
C ALA A 455 -2.03 35.56 -5.10
N PRO A 456 -3.02 35.35 -4.22
CA PRO A 456 -3.53 34.02 -3.92
C PRO A 456 -4.04 33.29 -5.15
N SER A 457 -3.79 31.97 -5.22
CA SER A 457 -4.32 31.09 -6.24
C SER A 457 -5.80 30.79 -5.97
N PRO A 458 -6.67 30.85 -6.99
CA PRO A 458 -8.05 30.42 -6.87
C PRO A 458 -8.23 28.89 -7.02
N GLY A 459 -7.14 28.17 -7.22
CA GLY A 459 -7.08 26.73 -7.46
C GLY A 459 -5.93 26.07 -6.72
N PRO A 460 -5.53 24.87 -7.13
CA PRO A 460 -4.41 24.14 -6.53
C PRO A 460 -3.15 25.00 -6.45
N ALA A 461 -2.47 24.93 -5.30
CA ALA A 461 -1.26 25.72 -5.08
C ALA A 461 -0.25 25.01 -4.19
N PHE A 462 1.03 25.30 -4.43
CA PHE A 462 2.11 25.00 -3.51
C PHE A 462 2.29 26.13 -2.52
N PHE A 463 2.56 25.78 -1.27
CA PHE A 463 2.85 26.68 -0.17
C PHE A 463 4.25 26.36 0.36
N HIS A 464 5.06 27.38 0.59
CA HIS A 464 6.43 27.23 1.03
C HIS A 464 6.67 27.97 2.35
N ALA A 465 7.47 27.33 3.21
CA ALA A 465 7.97 27.94 4.42
C ALA A 465 9.32 27.35 4.81
N THR A 466 10.03 28.05 5.69
CA THR A 466 11.19 27.51 6.39
C THR A 466 10.95 27.48 7.90
N PHE A 467 11.58 26.53 8.59
CA PHE A 467 11.48 26.39 10.03
C PHE A 467 12.82 25.97 10.66
N THR A 468 13.02 26.27 11.92
CA THR A 468 14.26 25.97 12.64
C THR A 468 14.09 24.81 13.62
N VAL A 469 15.00 23.84 13.54
CA VAL A 469 15.10 22.73 14.49
C VAL A 469 16.32 22.92 15.39
N ASN A 470 16.08 23.14 16.68
CA ASN A 470 17.15 23.31 17.65
C ASN A 470 17.74 21.98 18.15
N LYS A 471 16.91 20.94 18.24
CA LYS A 471 17.28 19.60 18.68
C LYS A 471 16.64 18.57 17.75
N LEU A 472 17.43 17.64 17.23
CA LEU A 472 16.93 16.59 16.35
C LEU A 472 16.03 15.59 17.11
N GLY A 473 14.92 15.25 16.48
CA GLY A 473 13.93 14.26 16.90
C GLY A 473 12.83 14.17 15.86
N GLY A 474 12.08 13.08 15.84
CA GLY A 474 10.93 12.95 14.94
C GLY A 474 9.70 13.70 15.49
N CYS A 475 8.74 14.00 14.61
CA CYS A 475 7.44 14.55 15.01
C CYS A 475 6.37 14.21 13.97
N TYR A 476 5.12 14.39 14.33
CA TYR A 476 3.99 14.38 13.39
C TYR A 476 3.67 15.83 12.99
N LEU A 477 3.58 16.08 11.70
CA LEU A 477 3.12 17.37 11.18
C LEU A 477 1.59 17.39 11.20
N ASP A 478 0.99 18.28 11.99
CA ASP A 478 -0.46 18.41 12.10
C ASP A 478 -1.03 19.17 10.90
N LEU A 479 -1.81 18.48 10.08
CA LEU A 479 -2.44 18.95 8.86
C LEU A 479 -3.95 19.17 9.01
N SER A 480 -4.44 19.34 10.24
CA SER A 480 -5.88 19.47 10.52
C SER A 480 -6.56 20.67 9.83
N ASN A 481 -5.79 21.69 9.48
CA ASN A 481 -6.28 22.89 8.77
C ASN A 481 -6.24 22.75 7.25
N TRP A 482 -5.58 21.72 6.71
CA TRP A 482 -5.38 21.51 5.29
C TRP A 482 -6.39 20.51 4.73
N SER A 483 -6.70 20.65 3.43
CA SER A 483 -7.77 19.87 2.81
C SER A 483 -7.28 18.57 2.17
N PHE A 484 -6.56 18.64 1.06
CA PHE A 484 -6.10 17.48 0.32
C PHE A 484 -4.84 17.78 -0.51
N GLY A 485 -3.80 16.97 -0.34
CA GLY A 485 -2.58 17.18 -1.11
C GLY A 485 -1.41 16.32 -0.65
N ALA A 486 -0.20 16.91 -0.64
CA ALA A 486 1.04 16.24 -0.24
C ALA A 486 2.03 17.22 0.41
N VAL A 487 2.97 16.68 1.19
CA VAL A 487 3.97 17.47 1.93
C VAL A 487 5.37 16.99 1.63
N TRP A 488 6.29 17.93 1.44
CA TRP A 488 7.73 17.67 1.31
C TRP A 488 8.52 18.43 2.38
N VAL A 489 9.50 17.77 2.98
CA VAL A 489 10.45 18.40 3.90
C VAL A 489 11.86 18.09 3.42
N ASN A 490 12.67 19.14 3.18
CA ASN A 490 14.02 19.03 2.64
C ASN A 490 14.09 18.18 1.35
N GLY A 491 13.05 18.23 0.50
CA GLY A 491 12.93 17.45 -0.74
C GLY A 491 12.46 15.99 -0.53
N HIS A 492 12.14 15.60 0.70
CA HIS A 492 11.57 14.27 0.97
C HIS A 492 10.03 14.34 1.00
N ASN A 493 9.39 13.58 0.14
CA ASN A 493 7.93 13.48 0.10
C ASN A 493 7.43 12.63 1.28
N LEU A 494 6.70 13.25 2.23
CA LEU A 494 6.13 12.58 3.39
C LEU A 494 4.88 11.76 3.06
N GLY A 495 4.23 12.06 1.96
CA GLY A 495 3.00 11.42 1.53
C GLY A 495 1.82 12.36 1.37
N ARG A 496 0.65 11.75 1.16
CA ARG A 496 -0.62 12.45 0.98
C ARG A 496 -1.25 12.79 2.33
N PHE A 497 -1.97 13.88 2.38
CA PHE A 497 -2.94 14.16 3.44
C PHE A 497 -4.32 14.39 2.82
N TRP A 498 -5.37 14.11 3.58
CA TRP A 498 -6.75 14.33 3.17
C TRP A 498 -7.63 14.63 4.39
N ASP A 499 -8.48 15.65 4.29
CA ASP A 499 -9.40 16.04 5.36
C ASP A 499 -10.50 15.00 5.67
N ARG A 500 -10.63 13.99 4.81
CA ARG A 500 -11.49 12.83 5.08
C ARG A 500 -11.05 11.99 6.27
N GLY A 501 -9.77 12.02 6.63
CA GLY A 501 -9.24 11.27 7.77
C GLY A 501 -9.36 9.73 7.58
N ALA A 502 -9.15 8.89 8.59
CA ALA A 502 -8.87 9.26 10.01
C ALA A 502 -7.52 9.97 10.25
N GLN A 503 -6.48 9.67 9.48
CA GLN A 503 -5.15 10.29 9.60
C GLN A 503 -5.22 11.79 9.28
N ARG A 504 -4.75 12.66 10.24
CA ARG A 504 -4.69 14.11 10.07
C ARG A 504 -3.28 14.67 10.23
N SER A 505 -2.29 13.81 10.36
CA SER A 505 -0.89 14.19 10.50
C SER A 505 0.02 13.26 9.71
N LEU A 506 1.20 13.75 9.29
CA LEU A 506 2.22 12.95 8.61
C LEU A 506 3.47 12.81 9.49
N TRP A 507 4.02 11.59 9.55
CA TRP A 507 5.23 11.32 10.29
C TRP A 507 6.46 11.91 9.59
N LEU A 508 7.20 12.78 10.31
CA LEU A 508 8.47 13.35 9.89
C LEU A 508 9.60 12.72 10.70
N PRO A 509 10.40 11.81 10.11
CA PRO A 509 11.49 11.16 10.81
C PRO A 509 12.67 12.11 11.02
N GLN A 510 13.36 11.98 12.15
CA GLN A 510 14.52 12.83 12.45
C GLN A 510 15.63 12.76 11.40
N GLN A 511 15.74 11.67 10.64
CA GLN A 511 16.75 11.46 9.58
C GLN A 511 16.61 12.44 8.42
N TRP A 512 15.44 12.99 8.22
CA TRP A 512 15.14 13.97 7.17
C TRP A 512 15.24 15.42 7.67
N LEU A 513 15.49 15.61 8.97
CA LEU A 513 15.68 16.92 9.58
C LEU A 513 17.16 17.28 9.70
N LYS A 514 17.45 18.55 9.54
CA LYS A 514 18.74 19.18 9.83
C LYS A 514 18.63 19.99 11.10
N GLN A 515 19.69 20.02 11.90
CA GLN A 515 19.78 21.01 12.97
C GLN A 515 19.96 22.39 12.35
N GLY A 516 19.15 23.37 12.76
CA GLY A 516 19.07 24.67 12.11
C GLY A 516 17.89 24.73 11.13
N GLN A 517 18.07 25.43 10.01
CA GLN A 517 17.01 25.71 9.05
C GLN A 517 16.64 24.47 8.22
N ASN A 518 15.36 24.24 8.08
CA ASN A 518 14.74 23.22 7.26
C ASN A 518 13.71 23.87 6.32
N ASP A 519 13.45 23.21 5.21
CA ASP A 519 12.54 23.63 4.16
C ASP A 519 11.29 22.75 4.16
N ILE A 520 10.08 23.33 3.98
CA ILE A 520 8.82 22.62 3.88
C ILE A 520 7.98 23.19 2.75
N VAL A 521 7.45 22.29 1.93
CA VAL A 521 6.51 22.58 0.85
C VAL A 521 5.24 21.76 1.05
N VAL A 522 4.09 22.40 0.88
CA VAL A 522 2.77 21.76 0.92
C VAL A 522 2.05 22.03 -0.39
N LEU A 523 1.57 21.02 -1.06
CA LEU A 523 0.58 21.15 -2.13
C LEU A 523 -0.80 20.99 -1.51
N ASP A 524 -1.71 21.97 -1.70
CA ASP A 524 -3.14 21.76 -1.43
C ASP A 524 -3.93 21.93 -2.72
N LEU A 525 -4.76 20.93 -3.04
CA LEU A 525 -5.53 20.85 -4.28
C LEU A 525 -6.74 21.77 -4.29
N HIS A 526 -7.19 22.26 -3.13
CA HIS A 526 -8.35 23.14 -2.99
C HIS A 526 -7.97 24.60 -2.70
N GLY A 527 -6.66 24.89 -2.66
CA GLY A 527 -6.12 26.22 -2.41
C GLY A 527 -5.82 26.49 -0.94
N ALA A 528 -5.55 27.75 -0.61
CA ALA A 528 -5.10 28.13 0.71
C ALA A 528 -6.16 27.86 1.80
N PRO A 529 -5.81 27.20 2.92
CA PRO A 529 -6.64 27.21 4.10
C PRO A 529 -6.72 28.62 4.70
N LYS A 530 -7.74 28.85 5.56
CA LYS A 530 -7.92 30.15 6.20
C LYS A 530 -6.68 30.59 7.01
N ASP A 531 -6.08 29.65 7.72
CA ASP A 531 -4.87 29.82 8.53
C ASP A 531 -3.82 28.82 8.04
N PRO A 532 -2.97 29.17 7.06
CA PRO A 532 -2.02 28.25 6.46
C PRO A 532 -0.81 28.05 7.39
N GLU A 533 -0.96 27.13 8.35
CA GLU A 533 0.09 26.77 9.30
C GLU A 533 0.11 25.27 9.59
N ILE A 534 1.26 24.78 10.02
CA ILE A 534 1.51 23.40 10.44
C ILE A 534 2.31 23.42 11.72
N SER A 535 1.90 22.64 12.73
CA SER A 535 2.67 22.40 13.95
C SER A 535 3.27 21.00 13.94
N GLY A 536 4.44 20.85 14.57
CA GLY A 536 5.01 19.52 14.86
C GLY A 536 4.58 19.05 16.24
N VAL A 537 3.97 17.86 16.34
CA VAL A 537 3.49 17.27 17.59
C VAL A 537 4.07 15.88 17.82
N LYS A 538 4.07 15.41 19.07
CA LYS A 538 4.67 14.11 19.43
C LYS A 538 3.78 12.90 19.17
N ASN A 539 2.49 13.12 19.00
CA ASN A 539 1.54 12.04 18.80
C ASN A 539 0.85 12.20 17.44
N MET A 540 0.50 11.09 16.81
CA MET A 540 -0.33 11.09 15.62
C MET A 540 -1.63 11.85 15.89
N VAL A 541 -1.99 12.77 15.00
CA VAL A 541 -3.29 13.47 15.02
C VAL A 541 -4.26 12.69 14.16
N THR A 542 -5.43 12.43 14.71
CA THR A 542 -6.52 11.72 14.03
C THR A 542 -7.83 12.46 14.26
N ALA A 543 -8.78 12.28 13.34
CA ALA A 543 -10.13 12.83 13.45
C ALA A 543 -11.18 11.76 13.11
N ALA A 544 -12.44 12.07 13.42
CA ALA A 544 -13.55 11.26 12.94
C ALA A 544 -13.51 11.27 11.40
N PRO A 545 -13.50 10.12 10.73
CA PRO A 545 -13.41 10.06 9.28
C PRO A 545 -14.70 10.56 8.63
N VAL A 546 -14.57 11.13 7.43
CA VAL A 546 -15.68 11.50 6.56
C VAL A 546 -15.81 10.44 5.47
N PRO A 547 -16.74 9.49 5.57
CA PRO A 547 -16.88 8.41 4.61
C PRO A 547 -17.17 8.90 3.19
N PHE A 548 -16.78 8.10 2.20
CA PHE A 548 -17.23 8.32 0.83
C PHE A 548 -18.72 7.97 0.69
N PRO A 549 -19.50 8.71 -0.12
CA PRO A 549 -20.94 8.51 -0.26
C PRO A 549 -21.31 7.19 -0.97
N VAL A 550 -20.36 6.49 -1.59
CA VAL A 550 -20.63 5.24 -2.29
C VAL A 550 -20.81 4.11 -1.30
N ALA A 551 -22.01 3.52 -1.27
CA ALA A 551 -22.33 2.40 -0.40
C ALA A 551 -21.39 1.19 -0.66
N GLY A 552 -20.73 0.72 0.41
CA GLY A 552 -19.84 -0.44 0.37
C GLY A 552 -18.35 -0.12 0.33
N LEU A 553 -17.95 1.13 0.06
CA LEU A 553 -16.54 1.55 0.22
C LEU A 553 -16.12 1.67 1.69
N ASP A 554 -17.08 1.84 2.57
CA ASP A 554 -16.91 1.88 4.03
C ASP A 554 -16.70 0.49 4.67
N ARG A 555 -16.88 -0.59 3.90
CA ARG A 555 -16.58 -1.94 4.37
C ARG A 555 -15.22 -2.37 3.86
N PRO A 556 -14.31 -2.84 4.75
CA PRO A 556 -13.11 -3.51 4.29
C PRO A 556 -13.56 -4.73 3.48
N THR A 557 -13.49 -4.64 2.15
CA THR A 557 -13.89 -5.72 1.23
C THR A 557 -12.88 -6.87 1.21
N PHE A 558 -11.97 -6.89 2.19
CA PHE A 558 -11.00 -7.94 2.35
C PHE A 558 -11.64 -9.16 3.01
N THR A 559 -12.16 -10.07 2.20
CA THR A 559 -12.49 -11.45 2.61
C THR A 559 -11.27 -12.38 2.51
N GLY A 560 -10.09 -11.85 2.30
CA GLY A 560 -8.82 -12.57 2.33
C GLY A 560 -8.49 -12.97 3.77
N GLY A 561 -8.52 -14.26 4.08
CA GLY A 561 -7.96 -14.82 5.31
C GLY A 561 -8.87 -15.03 6.50
N ALA A 562 -10.20 -15.17 6.36
CA ALA A 562 -11.06 -15.68 7.44
C ALA A 562 -12.44 -16.18 6.97
N ARG A 563 -12.48 -17.04 5.95
CA ARG A 563 -13.63 -17.93 5.75
C ARG A 563 -13.37 -19.29 6.40
N GLY A 564 -12.84 -19.28 7.62
CA GLY A 564 -12.89 -20.42 8.52
C GLY A 564 -14.22 -20.41 9.27
N ALA A 565 -15.03 -21.43 9.05
CA ALA A 565 -16.20 -21.80 9.83
C ALA A 565 -17.38 -20.79 9.83
N ARG A 566 -18.13 -20.70 8.73
CA ARG A 566 -19.58 -20.52 8.85
C ARG A 566 -20.23 -21.89 8.86
N GLY A 567 -20.37 -22.45 10.06
CA GLY A 567 -21.27 -23.57 10.33
C GLY A 567 -22.67 -23.22 9.89
N ALA A 568 -23.27 -24.16 9.19
CA ALA A 568 -24.67 -24.14 8.82
C ALA A 568 -25.54 -23.78 10.04
N ARG A 569 -26.12 -22.58 10.05
CA ARG A 569 -27.31 -22.29 10.84
C ARG A 569 -28.48 -22.25 9.87
N GLY A 570 -29.25 -23.33 9.91
CA GLY A 570 -30.52 -23.44 9.25
C GLY A 570 -31.43 -22.31 9.66
N GLY A 571 -31.95 -21.58 8.69
CA GLY A 571 -33.05 -20.66 8.86
C GLY A 571 -34.34 -21.46 8.92
N PHE A 572 -35.05 -21.35 10.01
CA PHE A 572 -36.46 -21.79 10.11
C PHE A 572 -37.31 -20.84 9.26
N GLY A 573 -37.93 -21.39 8.23
CA GLY A 573 -39.04 -20.80 7.50
C GLY A 573 -40.22 -21.78 7.50
N SER A 574 -41.27 -21.41 8.18
CA SER A 574 -42.54 -22.13 8.27
C SER A 574 -43.28 -22.10 6.92
N GLY A 575 -43.84 -23.23 6.51
CA GLY A 575 -44.83 -23.30 5.43
C GLY A 575 -45.12 -24.75 5.00
N GLY A 576 -46.28 -25.22 5.34
CA GLY A 576 -46.71 -26.59 5.38
C GLY A 576 -47.23 -27.22 4.08
N PHE A 577 -47.65 -28.47 4.27
CA PHE A 577 -48.51 -29.34 3.46
C PHE A 577 -47.92 -30.12 2.28
N GLY A 578 -48.10 -31.45 2.37
CA GLY A 578 -48.26 -32.31 1.24
C GLY A 578 -47.62 -33.71 1.35
N SER A 579 -48.37 -34.63 1.90
CA SER A 579 -48.12 -36.08 1.95
C SER A 579 -48.08 -36.72 0.57
N ALA A 580 -47.12 -37.64 0.32
CA ALA A 580 -47.37 -38.86 -0.46
C ALA A 580 -46.26 -39.90 -0.22
N ARG A 581 -46.68 -41.04 0.32
CA ARG A 581 -45.93 -42.30 0.44
C ARG A 581 -45.79 -42.99 -0.92
N ARG A 582 -44.66 -43.66 -1.11
CA ARG A 582 -44.38 -44.95 -1.79
C ARG A 582 -42.90 -44.99 -2.12
N GLY A 583 -42.09 -45.97 -1.82
CA GLY A 583 -42.22 -47.38 -1.63
C GLY A 583 -40.82 -47.88 -2.08
N ALA A 584 -40.07 -48.52 -1.20
CA ALA A 584 -38.82 -49.19 -1.59
C ALA A 584 -39.11 -50.46 -2.41
N PRO A 585 -38.12 -50.94 -3.18
CA PRO A 585 -37.72 -52.32 -2.95
C PRO A 585 -36.20 -52.52 -2.79
N ALA A 586 -35.92 -53.57 -2.04
CA ALA A 586 -34.64 -54.11 -1.64
C ALA A 586 -33.96 -54.97 -2.72
N PRO A 587 -32.80 -55.59 -2.48
CA PRO A 587 -31.73 -55.78 -3.43
C PRO A 587 -31.76 -57.16 -4.09
N ALA A 588 -31.06 -57.29 -5.23
CA ALA A 588 -30.77 -58.60 -5.84
C ALA A 588 -29.26 -58.82 -5.90
N SER A 589 -28.87 -59.90 -5.30
CA SER A 589 -27.58 -60.57 -5.34
C SER A 589 -27.28 -61.22 -6.68
N GLY A 590 -26.01 -61.39 -7.01
CA GLY A 590 -25.60 -62.52 -7.82
C GLY A 590 -24.49 -62.26 -8.86
N THR A 591 -23.35 -62.75 -8.47
CA THR A 591 -22.36 -63.56 -9.23
C THR A 591 -21.98 -63.20 -10.67
N ASN A 592 -20.78 -62.77 -10.94
CA ASN A 592 -19.60 -63.53 -11.33
C ASN A 592 -18.37 -62.62 -11.33
#